data_8c5bbbb200fef90379fb2b5a1268c6b2
#
_entry.id   8c5bbbb200fef90379fb2b5a1268c6b2
#
_cell.length_a   1.000
_cell.length_b   1.000
_cell.length_c   1.000
_cell.angle_alpha   90.00
_cell.angle_beta   90.00
_cell.angle_gamma   90.00
#
_symmetry.space_group_name_H-M   'P 1'
#
loop_
_entity.id
_entity.type
_entity.pdbx_description
1 polymer ?
#
loop_
_entity_poly.entity_id
_entity_poly.type
_entity_poly.pdbx_seq_one_letter_code
_entity_poly.pdbx_strand_id
1 'polypeptide(L)'
;MRRYAPRIIGGNCFIMNKPFGSFQGRPIVAQQAGFTITRVGAHLGAEIAGIDLRQPVSDEQRDAIENALAENALLIFRKQDISSQNLIDFGGRFGELTVHPFAPKDKDASVLIKFRNDETNPPFRTDVWHSDETFRKEPPKATILVAKEVPAIGGDTMFASMSAAFDGLSDRMQQYISGLEAIHDFKPFRELFDDESDRQNVLRWEAIYPPVTHPVVRVHPVTGRKVLFVNPQFTVGIKNMDERESKALLEILYQQAAIPEYQFRHHWEPHTLIMWDNHSTQHYAVNDYFPQRRYMERVTIKGSAVDGVERADPETVRKAIRRQTGKPKPAHGKPQAPVGART
;
A
#
# COMPACT_ATOMS: atom_id res chain seq x y z
N MET A 1 47.22 -22.32 -11.60
CA MET A 1 45.86 -21.87 -11.87
C MET A 1 44.86 -23.00 -11.64
N ARG A 2 44.28 -23.08 -10.46
CA ARG A 2 43.22 -24.06 -10.13
C ARG A 2 41.87 -23.34 -10.22
N ARG A 3 41.02 -23.80 -11.13
CA ARG A 3 39.65 -23.30 -11.31
C ARG A 3 38.78 -23.82 -10.15
N TYR A 4 38.24 -22.92 -9.34
CA TYR A 4 37.19 -23.23 -8.37
C TYR A 4 35.84 -23.28 -9.12
N ALA A 5 35.25 -24.46 -9.18
CA ALA A 5 33.85 -24.62 -9.57
C ALA A 5 33.00 -24.49 -8.29
N PRO A 6 31.91 -23.69 -8.28
CA PRO A 6 31.02 -23.66 -7.13
C PRO A 6 30.19 -24.96 -7.08
N ARG A 7 30.24 -25.65 -5.94
CA ARG A 7 29.30 -26.74 -5.62
C ARG A 7 27.92 -26.15 -5.45
N ILE A 8 27.00 -26.52 -6.33
CA ILE A 8 25.58 -26.30 -6.15
C ILE A 8 25.14 -27.27 -5.05
N ILE A 9 24.86 -26.74 -3.84
CA ILE A 9 24.15 -27.45 -2.80
C ILE A 9 22.68 -27.44 -3.24
N GLY A 10 22.12 -28.64 -3.52
CA GLY A 10 20.74 -28.84 -3.89
C GLY A 10 19.79 -28.35 -2.79
N GLY A 11 19.38 -27.11 -2.84
CA GLY A 11 18.23 -26.57 -2.13
C GLY A 11 17.00 -26.81 -2.97
N ASN A 12 16.03 -27.58 -2.47
CA ASN A 12 14.69 -27.65 -3.03
C ASN A 12 14.14 -26.23 -3.14
N CYS A 13 14.13 -25.69 -4.34
CA CYS A 13 13.39 -24.51 -4.67
C CYS A 13 11.91 -24.84 -4.48
N PHE A 14 11.33 -24.43 -3.37
CA PHE A 14 9.88 -24.45 -3.19
C PHE A 14 9.30 -23.44 -4.17
N ILE A 15 8.97 -23.92 -5.37
CA ILE A 15 8.15 -23.18 -6.31
C ILE A 15 6.83 -22.94 -5.59
N MET A 16 6.54 -21.70 -5.23
CA MET A 16 5.22 -21.30 -4.77
C MET A 16 4.24 -21.51 -5.93
N ASN A 17 3.51 -22.61 -5.91
CA ASN A 17 2.51 -23.01 -6.91
C ASN A 17 1.16 -22.31 -6.69
N LYS A 18 1.13 -21.03 -6.29
CA LYS A 18 -0.05 -20.20 -6.46
C LYS A 18 0.19 -19.33 -7.69
N PRO A 19 -0.65 -19.43 -8.73
CA PRO A 19 -0.66 -18.38 -9.75
C PRO A 19 -0.98 -17.07 -9.03
N PHE A 20 -0.08 -16.10 -9.14
CA PHE A 20 -0.30 -14.73 -8.68
C PHE A 20 -1.71 -14.32 -9.07
N GLY A 21 -2.50 -13.83 -8.11
CA GLY A 21 -3.93 -13.56 -8.20
C GLY A 21 -4.35 -13.11 -9.59
N SER A 22 -5.29 -13.83 -10.14
CA SER A 22 -5.60 -13.87 -11.56
C SER A 22 -5.77 -12.48 -12.18
N PHE A 23 -4.98 -12.21 -13.19
CA PHE A 23 -5.17 -11.17 -14.21
C PHE A 23 -6.50 -11.38 -14.98
N GLN A 24 -7.35 -12.30 -14.53
CA GLN A 24 -8.50 -12.79 -15.27
C GLN A 24 -9.57 -11.69 -15.39
N GLY A 25 -9.76 -11.23 -16.60
CA GLY A 25 -11.00 -10.64 -17.06
C GLY A 25 -11.11 -9.11 -17.03
N ARG A 26 -10.10 -8.36 -16.53
CA ARG A 26 -10.17 -6.90 -16.59
C ARG A 26 -9.57 -6.36 -17.88
N PRO A 27 -10.26 -5.47 -18.62
CA PRO A 27 -9.69 -4.88 -19.83
C PRO A 27 -8.44 -4.06 -19.47
N ILE A 28 -7.42 -4.08 -20.35
CA ILE A 28 -6.23 -3.24 -20.21
C ILE A 28 -6.62 -1.78 -20.45
N VAL A 29 -7.56 -1.52 -21.37
CA VAL A 29 -8.07 -0.20 -21.70
C VAL A 29 -9.59 -0.19 -21.56
N ALA A 30 -10.13 0.80 -20.86
CA ALA A 30 -11.56 1.04 -20.71
C ALA A 30 -11.88 2.51 -20.99
N GLN A 31 -13.05 2.78 -21.57
CA GLN A 31 -13.62 4.13 -21.73
C GLN A 31 -14.72 4.31 -20.69
N GLN A 32 -14.66 5.39 -19.92
CA GLN A 32 -15.65 5.67 -18.88
C GLN A 32 -15.76 7.18 -18.64
N ALA A 33 -16.99 7.71 -18.53
CA ALA A 33 -17.25 9.12 -18.19
C ALA A 33 -16.46 10.15 -19.03
N GLY A 34 -16.20 9.84 -20.30
CA GLY A 34 -15.51 10.73 -21.25
C GLY A 34 -13.97 10.68 -21.17
N PHE A 35 -13.39 9.78 -20.39
CA PHE A 35 -11.93 9.57 -20.32
C PHE A 35 -11.54 8.09 -20.48
N THR A 36 -10.27 7.86 -20.77
CA THR A 36 -9.70 6.52 -20.96
C THR A 36 -8.94 6.11 -19.69
N ILE A 37 -9.15 4.87 -19.26
CA ILE A 37 -8.41 4.22 -18.17
C ILE A 37 -7.53 3.16 -18.81
N THR A 38 -6.20 3.31 -18.71
CA THR A 38 -5.22 2.33 -19.22
C THR A 38 -4.41 1.76 -18.08
N ARG A 39 -4.50 0.46 -17.83
CA ARG A 39 -3.70 -0.21 -16.79
C ARG A 39 -2.23 -0.24 -17.19
N VAL A 40 -1.35 0.13 -16.27
CA VAL A 40 0.10 0.22 -16.47
C VAL A 40 0.90 -0.73 -15.57
N GLY A 41 0.25 -1.36 -14.60
CA GLY A 41 0.88 -2.31 -13.69
C GLY A 41 0.06 -3.59 -13.49
N ALA A 42 0.73 -4.64 -13.04
CA ALA A 42 0.11 -5.96 -12.83
C ALA A 42 -0.92 -5.93 -11.69
N HIS A 43 -0.56 -5.35 -10.57
CA HIS A 43 -1.36 -5.36 -9.35
C HIS A 43 -1.91 -3.98 -8.96
N LEU A 44 -1.28 -2.91 -9.45
CA LEU A 44 -1.68 -1.52 -9.22
C LEU A 44 -1.20 -0.64 -10.36
N GLY A 45 -1.88 0.51 -10.52
CA GLY A 45 -1.53 1.55 -11.48
C GLY A 45 -2.40 1.55 -12.74
N ALA A 46 -3.06 2.68 -12.96
CA ALA A 46 -3.73 3.00 -14.21
C ALA A 46 -3.48 4.47 -14.61
N GLU A 47 -3.29 4.71 -15.89
CA GLU A 47 -3.19 6.04 -16.46
C GLU A 47 -4.56 6.52 -16.93
N ILE A 48 -4.90 7.75 -16.56
CA ILE A 48 -6.17 8.40 -16.93
C ILE A 48 -5.86 9.46 -18.00
N ALA A 49 -6.48 9.33 -19.16
CA ALA A 49 -6.30 10.25 -20.28
C ALA A 49 -7.64 10.79 -20.79
N GLY A 50 -7.64 12.03 -21.28
CA GLY A 50 -8.85 12.67 -21.82
C GLY A 50 -9.65 13.50 -20.81
N ILE A 51 -9.08 13.78 -19.63
CA ILE A 51 -9.65 14.69 -18.64
C ILE A 51 -8.73 15.89 -18.40
N ASP A 52 -9.29 17.06 -18.21
CA ASP A 52 -8.60 18.31 -17.87
C ASP A 52 -9.01 18.75 -16.45
N LEU A 53 -8.12 18.59 -15.49
CA LEU A 53 -8.38 18.88 -14.08
C LEU A 53 -8.35 20.40 -13.74
N ARG A 54 -8.17 21.28 -14.74
CA ARG A 54 -8.46 22.72 -14.60
C ARG A 54 -9.95 23.00 -14.62
N GLN A 55 -10.74 22.06 -15.15
CA GLN A 55 -12.19 22.14 -15.19
C GLN A 55 -12.81 21.38 -14.01
N PRO A 56 -14.00 21.79 -13.54
CA PRO A 56 -14.73 21.05 -12.53
C PRO A 56 -15.03 19.61 -13.00
N VAL A 57 -14.75 18.64 -12.16
CA VAL A 57 -15.07 17.23 -12.40
C VAL A 57 -16.57 16.99 -12.12
N SER A 58 -17.29 16.41 -13.08
CA SER A 58 -18.71 16.05 -12.92
C SER A 58 -18.90 14.92 -11.88
N ASP A 59 -20.14 14.71 -11.43
CA ASP A 59 -20.45 13.60 -10.51
C ASP A 59 -20.16 12.24 -11.15
N GLU A 60 -20.50 12.08 -12.43
CA GLU A 60 -20.21 10.85 -13.18
C GLU A 60 -18.70 10.59 -13.30
N GLN A 61 -17.91 11.63 -13.56
CA GLN A 61 -16.46 11.53 -13.63
C GLN A 61 -15.86 11.20 -12.25
N ARG A 62 -16.35 11.85 -11.17
CA ARG A 62 -15.94 11.55 -9.80
C ARG A 62 -16.17 10.08 -9.48
N ASP A 63 -17.36 9.56 -9.70
CA ASP A 63 -17.72 8.18 -9.38
C ASP A 63 -16.87 7.18 -10.21
N ALA A 64 -16.62 7.50 -11.48
CA ALA A 64 -15.75 6.72 -12.34
C ALA A 64 -14.27 6.71 -11.84
N ILE A 65 -13.77 7.86 -11.37
CA ILE A 65 -12.42 7.97 -10.80
C ILE A 65 -12.34 7.21 -9.46
N GLU A 66 -13.34 7.32 -8.58
CA GLU A 66 -13.35 6.55 -7.31
C GLU A 66 -13.36 5.04 -7.55
N ASN A 67 -14.19 4.57 -8.50
CA ASN A 67 -14.20 3.16 -8.87
C ASN A 67 -12.85 2.72 -9.48
N ALA A 68 -12.28 3.52 -10.37
CA ALA A 68 -10.98 3.25 -10.97
C ALA A 68 -9.87 3.22 -9.90
N LEU A 69 -9.91 4.11 -8.91
CA LEU A 69 -8.96 4.13 -7.79
C LEU A 69 -9.07 2.86 -6.94
N ALA A 70 -10.28 2.48 -6.55
CA ALA A 70 -10.51 1.27 -5.77
C ALA A 70 -10.05 -0.01 -6.49
N GLU A 71 -10.18 -0.05 -7.82
CA GLU A 71 -9.77 -1.20 -8.63
C GLU A 71 -8.27 -1.25 -8.92
N ASN A 72 -7.64 -0.09 -9.14
CA ASN A 72 -6.26 0.01 -9.59
C ASN A 72 -5.30 0.54 -8.51
N ALA A 73 -5.81 1.00 -7.37
CA ALA A 73 -5.08 1.49 -6.21
C ALA A 73 -4.17 2.73 -6.46
N LEU A 74 -3.86 3.04 -7.70
CA LEU A 74 -3.02 4.15 -8.14
C LEU A 74 -3.51 4.67 -9.49
N LEU A 75 -3.80 5.98 -9.56
CA LEU A 75 -4.19 6.66 -10.79
C LEU A 75 -3.18 7.74 -11.15
N ILE A 76 -2.78 7.80 -12.42
CA ILE A 76 -1.80 8.71 -12.97
C ILE A 76 -2.47 9.61 -14.00
N PHE A 77 -2.43 10.92 -13.78
CA PHE A 77 -2.95 11.93 -14.69
C PHE A 77 -1.78 12.75 -15.21
N ARG A 78 -1.41 12.56 -16.48
CA ARG A 78 -0.29 13.30 -17.08
C ARG A 78 -0.73 14.64 -17.63
N LYS A 79 0.23 15.57 -17.78
CA LYS A 79 0.05 16.89 -18.41
C LYS A 79 -1.06 17.74 -17.76
N GLN A 80 -1.16 17.67 -16.44
CA GLN A 80 -2.11 18.45 -15.63
C GLN A 80 -1.41 19.70 -15.07
N ASP A 81 -1.30 20.74 -15.90
CA ASP A 81 -0.80 22.05 -15.45
C ASP A 81 -1.91 22.80 -14.70
N ILE A 82 -2.11 22.42 -13.45
CA ILE A 82 -3.18 22.92 -12.58
C ILE A 82 -2.63 23.88 -11.51
N SER A 83 -3.47 24.80 -11.06
CA SER A 83 -3.15 25.65 -9.90
C SER A 83 -3.30 24.86 -8.59
N SER A 84 -2.78 25.42 -7.49
CA SER A 84 -3.01 24.89 -6.15
C SER A 84 -4.51 24.82 -5.80
N GLN A 85 -5.30 25.79 -6.26
CA GLN A 85 -6.75 25.81 -6.05
C GLN A 85 -7.44 24.67 -6.81
N ASN A 86 -7.07 24.41 -8.08
CA ASN A 86 -7.61 23.27 -8.82
C ASN A 86 -7.31 21.93 -8.12
N LEU A 87 -6.11 21.79 -7.51
CA LEU A 87 -5.76 20.59 -6.74
C LEU A 87 -6.65 20.43 -5.50
N ILE A 88 -6.91 21.51 -4.77
CA ILE A 88 -7.82 21.53 -3.61
C ILE A 88 -9.25 21.19 -4.05
N ASP A 89 -9.75 21.84 -5.11
CA ASP A 89 -11.09 21.63 -5.63
C ASP A 89 -11.27 20.18 -6.12
N PHE A 90 -10.29 19.66 -6.85
CA PHE A 90 -10.30 18.27 -7.31
C PHE A 90 -10.32 17.28 -6.13
N GLY A 91 -9.40 17.44 -5.16
CA GLY A 91 -9.38 16.60 -3.97
C GLY A 91 -10.68 16.66 -3.16
N GLY A 92 -11.24 17.86 -3.02
CA GLY A 92 -12.50 18.09 -2.31
C GLY A 92 -13.73 17.39 -2.92
N ARG A 93 -13.66 16.99 -4.21
CA ARG A 93 -14.72 16.19 -4.85
C ARG A 93 -14.83 14.78 -4.25
N PHE A 94 -13.77 14.26 -3.66
CA PHE A 94 -13.70 12.90 -3.12
C PHE A 94 -13.91 12.82 -1.60
N GLY A 95 -14.04 13.96 -0.92
CA GLY A 95 -14.31 14.03 0.51
C GLY A 95 -13.64 15.23 1.19
N GLU A 96 -13.80 15.31 2.51
CA GLU A 96 -13.17 16.32 3.35
C GLU A 96 -11.64 16.21 3.26
N LEU A 97 -10.95 17.32 3.00
CA LEU A 97 -9.50 17.36 3.01
C LEU A 97 -8.98 17.54 4.43
N THR A 98 -7.90 16.84 4.77
CA THR A 98 -7.29 16.94 6.09
C THR A 98 -6.14 17.93 6.11
N VAL A 99 -5.98 18.64 7.23
CA VAL A 99 -4.78 19.38 7.54
C VAL A 99 -3.70 18.40 8.00
N HIS A 100 -2.47 18.61 7.56
CA HIS A 100 -1.34 17.76 7.98
C HIS A 100 -1.22 17.74 9.51
N PRO A 101 -1.05 16.57 10.15
CA PRO A 101 -1.06 16.45 11.61
C PRO A 101 0.01 17.29 12.30
N PHE A 102 1.14 17.51 11.65
CA PHE A 102 2.29 18.27 12.17
C PHE A 102 2.41 19.67 11.55
N ALA A 103 1.36 20.17 10.89
CA ALA A 103 1.34 21.54 10.39
C ALA A 103 1.45 22.56 11.54
N PRO A 104 2.17 23.67 11.37
CA PRO A 104 2.16 24.77 12.32
C PRO A 104 0.72 25.25 12.58
N LYS A 105 0.42 25.64 13.83
CA LYS A 105 -0.90 26.16 14.23
C LYS A 105 -1.13 27.63 13.81
N ASP A 106 -0.53 28.06 12.74
CA ASP A 106 -0.84 29.39 12.23
C ASP A 106 -2.26 29.43 11.69
N LYS A 107 -2.86 30.65 11.72
CA LYS A 107 -4.27 30.89 11.37
C LYS A 107 -4.67 30.42 9.96
N ASP A 108 -3.68 30.03 9.16
CA ASP A 108 -3.81 29.50 7.80
C ASP A 108 -3.41 28.01 7.68
N ALA A 109 -3.80 27.19 8.66
CA ALA A 109 -3.59 25.73 8.57
C ALA A 109 -4.17 25.22 7.26
N SER A 110 -3.33 25.12 6.23
CA SER A 110 -3.72 24.79 4.87
C SER A 110 -3.90 23.27 4.73
N VAL A 111 -4.95 22.86 4.02
CA VAL A 111 -5.10 21.48 3.55
C VAL A 111 -4.07 21.13 2.46
N LEU A 112 -3.39 22.15 1.91
CA LEU A 112 -2.36 22.00 0.89
C LEU A 112 -0.97 21.93 1.55
N ILE A 113 -0.26 20.82 1.30
CA ILE A 113 1.13 20.63 1.73
C ILE A 113 2.04 20.89 0.54
N LYS A 114 3.11 21.65 0.77
CA LYS A 114 4.13 21.99 -0.23
C LYS A 114 5.47 21.36 0.15
N PHE A 115 5.95 20.43 -0.65
CA PHE A 115 7.28 19.85 -0.49
C PHE A 115 8.24 20.55 -1.45
N ARG A 116 9.15 21.33 -0.92
CA ARG A 116 10.19 22.03 -1.68
C ARG A 116 11.54 21.56 -1.18
N ASN A 117 12.26 20.85 -2.04
CA ASN A 117 13.60 20.39 -1.73
C ASN A 117 14.58 21.04 -2.72
N ASP A 118 15.73 21.41 -2.23
CA ASP A 118 16.85 21.97 -2.97
C ASP A 118 18.14 21.82 -2.14
N GLU A 119 19.24 22.45 -2.57
CA GLU A 119 20.53 22.39 -1.89
C GLU A 119 20.51 22.91 -0.44
N THR A 120 19.52 23.77 -0.09
CA THR A 120 19.38 24.36 1.24
C THR A 120 18.33 23.65 2.10
N ASN A 121 17.45 22.89 1.48
CA ASN A 121 16.37 22.15 2.13
C ASN A 121 16.33 20.70 1.63
N PRO A 122 17.13 19.80 2.21
CA PRO A 122 17.19 18.42 1.79
C PRO A 122 15.85 17.69 1.94
N PRO A 123 15.62 16.58 1.18
CA PRO A 123 14.41 15.81 1.32
C PRO A 123 14.28 15.22 2.72
N PHE A 124 13.05 15.26 3.22
CA PHE A 124 12.70 14.65 4.49
C PHE A 124 12.82 13.12 4.40
N ARG A 125 13.11 12.42 5.51
CA ARG A 125 13.23 10.96 5.57
C ARG A 125 11.88 10.28 5.33
N THR A 126 11.47 10.18 4.06
CA THR A 126 10.26 9.46 3.60
C THR A 126 10.63 8.23 2.76
N ASP A 127 11.90 7.85 2.80
CA ASP A 127 12.49 6.67 2.20
C ASP A 127 12.26 5.40 3.07
N VAL A 128 11.03 5.23 3.50
CA VAL A 128 10.52 4.07 4.24
C VAL A 128 9.16 3.69 3.68
N TRP A 129 8.88 2.40 3.50
CA TRP A 129 7.59 1.93 3.06
C TRP A 129 6.49 2.27 4.08
N HIS A 130 5.45 2.97 3.63
CA HIS A 130 4.34 3.37 4.48
C HIS A 130 3.02 3.61 3.72
N SER A 131 1.91 3.46 4.41
CA SER A 131 0.65 4.12 4.07
C SER A 131 0.53 5.37 4.93
N ASP A 132 -0.09 6.43 4.39
CA ASP A 132 -0.17 7.73 5.09
C ASP A 132 -0.89 7.62 6.44
N GLU A 133 -0.29 8.22 7.44
CA GLU A 133 -0.89 8.57 8.73
C GLU A 133 -1.66 7.43 9.41
N THR A 134 -1.17 6.17 9.30
CA THR A 134 -1.84 5.01 9.92
C THR A 134 -1.86 5.05 11.45
N PHE A 135 -1.18 6.00 12.07
CA PHE A 135 -1.28 6.30 13.50
C PHE A 135 -2.60 7.02 13.87
N ARG A 136 -3.40 7.45 12.90
CA ARG A 136 -4.73 8.01 13.18
C ARG A 136 -5.76 6.90 13.40
N LYS A 137 -6.75 7.18 14.26
CA LYS A 137 -7.91 6.31 14.44
C LYS A 137 -8.70 6.10 13.13
N GLU A 138 -8.75 7.14 12.30
CA GLU A 138 -9.34 7.16 10.97
C GLU A 138 -8.25 7.57 9.96
N PRO A 139 -7.44 6.63 9.44
CA PRO A 139 -6.41 6.93 8.47
C PRO A 139 -6.98 7.51 7.17
N PRO A 140 -6.25 8.33 6.43
CA PRO A 140 -6.70 8.87 5.16
C PRO A 140 -7.13 7.79 4.17
N LYS A 141 -8.20 8.08 3.38
CA LYS A 141 -8.61 7.15 2.34
C LYS A 141 -7.73 7.24 1.09
N ALA A 142 -7.33 8.45 0.72
CA ALA A 142 -6.50 8.67 -0.47
C ALA A 142 -5.65 9.92 -0.32
N THR A 143 -4.57 9.97 -1.07
CA THR A 143 -3.70 11.13 -1.19
C THR A 143 -3.51 11.49 -2.65
N ILE A 144 -3.45 12.79 -2.95
CA ILE A 144 -3.21 13.33 -4.28
C ILE A 144 -1.94 14.19 -4.22
N LEU A 145 -1.01 13.91 -5.13
CA LEU A 145 0.27 14.60 -5.25
C LEU A 145 0.46 15.07 -6.68
N VAL A 146 0.79 16.34 -6.87
CA VAL A 146 1.10 16.91 -8.19
C VAL A 146 2.55 17.39 -8.23
N ALA A 147 3.24 17.05 -9.32
CA ALA A 147 4.60 17.48 -9.60
C ALA A 147 4.58 18.88 -10.26
N LYS A 148 5.20 19.87 -9.61
CA LYS A 148 5.40 21.22 -10.15
C LYS A 148 6.79 21.36 -10.78
N GLU A 149 7.80 20.88 -10.10
CA GLU A 149 9.19 20.86 -10.55
C GLU A 149 9.80 19.51 -10.11
N VAL A 150 10.46 18.82 -11.02
CA VAL A 150 11.09 17.52 -10.72
C VAL A 150 12.47 17.47 -11.34
N PRO A 151 13.43 16.76 -10.72
CA PRO A 151 14.75 16.55 -11.29
C PRO A 151 14.64 15.74 -12.60
N ALA A 152 15.60 15.92 -13.50
CA ALA A 152 15.65 15.15 -14.75
C ALA A 152 15.95 13.66 -14.52
N ILE A 153 16.60 13.33 -13.40
CA ILE A 153 16.99 11.97 -13.02
C ILE A 153 16.77 11.83 -11.50
N GLY A 154 16.21 10.72 -11.08
CA GLY A 154 15.95 10.43 -9.68
C GLY A 154 14.63 11.04 -9.16
N GLY A 155 14.39 10.92 -7.86
CA GLY A 155 13.19 11.44 -7.19
C GLY A 155 11.90 10.68 -7.51
N ASP A 156 12.01 9.43 -7.97
CA ASP A 156 10.86 8.56 -8.23
C ASP A 156 10.05 8.27 -6.96
N THR A 157 8.83 7.80 -7.15
CA THR A 157 8.04 7.23 -6.05
C THR A 157 7.69 5.79 -6.39
N MET A 158 7.92 4.90 -5.43
CA MET A 158 7.53 3.50 -5.54
C MET A 158 6.22 3.28 -4.79
N PHE A 159 5.35 2.45 -5.35
CA PHE A 159 4.08 2.04 -4.76
C PHE A 159 4.02 0.52 -4.70
N ALA A 160 3.44 -0.03 -3.64
CA ALA A 160 3.27 -1.47 -3.45
C ALA A 160 1.80 -1.81 -3.20
N SER A 161 1.28 -2.83 -3.89
CA SER A 161 -0.06 -3.36 -3.68
C SER A 161 -0.09 -4.25 -2.44
N MET A 162 -0.67 -3.77 -1.37
CA MET A 162 -0.77 -4.53 -0.12
C MET A 162 -1.88 -5.59 -0.15
N SER A 163 -2.79 -5.52 -1.13
CA SER A 163 -3.69 -6.64 -1.43
C SER A 163 -2.94 -7.80 -2.09
N ALA A 164 -2.07 -7.52 -3.07
CA ALA A 164 -1.23 -8.54 -3.69
C ALA A 164 -0.23 -9.13 -2.68
N ALA A 165 0.32 -8.28 -1.80
CA ALA A 165 1.17 -8.68 -0.70
C ALA A 165 0.46 -9.68 0.24
N PHE A 166 -0.80 -9.43 0.60
CA PHE A 166 -1.60 -10.38 1.37
C PHE A 166 -1.87 -11.68 0.61
N ASP A 167 -2.29 -11.58 -0.66
CA ASP A 167 -2.62 -12.73 -1.51
C ASP A 167 -1.39 -13.64 -1.74
N GLY A 168 -0.17 -13.09 -1.77
CA GLY A 168 1.09 -13.81 -1.93
C GLY A 168 1.57 -14.55 -0.69
N LEU A 169 1.06 -14.24 0.49
CA LEU A 169 1.36 -15.00 1.71
C LEU A 169 0.80 -16.42 1.62
N SER A 170 1.45 -17.39 2.28
CA SER A 170 0.92 -18.74 2.39
C SER A 170 -0.45 -18.75 3.10
N ASP A 171 -1.31 -19.72 2.80
CA ASP A 171 -2.63 -19.84 3.44
C ASP A 171 -2.53 -19.91 4.98
N ARG A 172 -1.48 -20.55 5.49
CA ARG A 172 -1.23 -20.61 6.94
C ARG A 172 -0.90 -19.24 7.53
N MET A 173 -0.07 -18.45 6.83
CA MET A 173 0.27 -17.11 7.28
C MET A 173 -0.96 -16.20 7.19
N GLN A 174 -1.72 -16.23 6.10
CA GLN A 174 -2.97 -15.48 5.96
C GLN A 174 -3.96 -15.80 7.09
N GLN A 175 -4.12 -17.09 7.42
CA GLN A 175 -4.98 -17.53 8.53
C GLN A 175 -4.45 -17.09 9.90
N TYR A 176 -3.13 -17.17 10.10
CA TYR A 176 -2.49 -16.81 11.36
C TYR A 176 -2.64 -15.32 11.68
N ILE A 177 -2.40 -14.45 10.69
CA ILE A 177 -2.45 -12.99 10.90
C ILE A 177 -3.88 -12.42 10.84
N SER A 178 -4.85 -13.15 10.28
CA SER A 178 -6.26 -12.73 10.26
C SER A 178 -6.81 -12.66 11.68
N GLY A 179 -7.36 -11.51 12.04
CA GLY A 179 -7.88 -11.23 13.39
C GLY A 179 -6.80 -10.83 14.42
N LEU A 180 -5.53 -10.68 14.02
CA LEU A 180 -4.55 -9.99 14.83
C LEU A 180 -4.73 -8.47 14.71
N GLU A 181 -4.38 -7.76 15.79
CA GLU A 181 -4.36 -6.30 15.85
C GLU A 181 -2.93 -5.81 16.01
N ALA A 182 -2.55 -4.77 15.26
CA ALA A 182 -1.26 -4.10 15.34
C ALA A 182 -1.41 -2.73 16.00
N ILE A 183 -0.40 -2.33 16.76
CA ILE A 183 -0.31 -1.02 17.39
C ILE A 183 0.40 -0.07 16.43
N HIS A 184 -0.24 1.04 16.12
CA HIS A 184 0.32 2.10 15.28
C HIS A 184 0.55 3.35 16.11
N ASP A 185 1.71 3.97 15.92
CA ASP A 185 2.15 5.18 16.63
C ASP A 185 2.89 6.10 15.64
N PHE A 186 2.83 7.39 15.83
CA PHE A 186 3.65 8.35 15.09
C PHE A 186 5.10 8.44 15.63
N LYS A 187 5.47 7.59 16.60
CA LYS A 187 6.75 7.56 17.29
C LYS A 187 7.99 7.67 16.35
N PRO A 188 8.02 7.03 15.17
CA PRO A 188 9.16 7.17 14.26
C PRO A 188 9.39 8.61 13.77
N PHE A 189 8.36 9.46 13.78
CA PHE A 189 8.52 10.90 13.51
C PHE A 189 9.11 11.69 14.67
N ARG A 190 9.08 11.17 15.91
CA ARG A 190 9.66 11.85 17.07
C ARG A 190 11.16 12.08 16.92
N GLU A 191 11.85 11.11 16.32
CA GLU A 191 13.29 11.21 16.06
C GLU A 191 13.65 12.32 15.06
N LEU A 192 12.64 12.87 14.36
CA LEU A 192 12.80 13.98 13.43
C LEU A 192 12.67 15.35 14.11
N PHE A 193 12.18 15.37 15.35
CA PHE A 193 11.96 16.56 16.17
C PHE A 193 12.85 16.52 17.42
N ASP A 194 14.12 16.18 17.23
CA ASP A 194 15.11 15.98 18.31
C ASP A 194 15.62 17.28 18.94
N ASP A 195 15.14 18.45 18.45
CA ASP A 195 15.50 19.73 19.00
C ASP A 195 14.63 20.07 20.24
N GLU A 196 15.23 20.68 21.26
CA GLU A 196 14.56 21.11 22.50
C GLU A 196 13.35 22.01 22.22
N SER A 197 13.40 22.82 21.15
CA SER A 197 12.30 23.66 20.71
C SER A 197 11.07 22.86 20.24
N ASP A 198 11.26 21.64 19.73
CA ASP A 198 10.19 20.78 19.22
C ASP A 198 9.56 19.89 20.28
N ARG A 199 10.21 19.73 21.45
CA ARG A 199 9.74 18.86 22.53
C ARG A 199 8.31 19.16 22.98
N GLN A 200 7.93 20.43 23.07
CA GLN A 200 6.55 20.80 23.42
C GLN A 200 5.55 20.45 22.32
N ASN A 201 5.97 20.54 21.06
CA ASN A 201 5.16 20.11 19.93
C ASN A 201 4.96 18.60 19.94
N VAL A 202 6.01 17.82 20.20
CA VAL A 202 5.95 16.36 20.32
C VAL A 202 4.97 15.94 21.42
N LEU A 203 5.08 16.52 22.63
CA LEU A 203 4.16 16.24 23.75
C LEU A 203 2.69 16.56 23.39
N ARG A 204 2.49 17.66 22.66
CA ARG A 204 1.15 18.02 22.18
C ARG A 204 0.61 17.00 21.17
N TRP A 205 1.45 16.55 20.23
CA TRP A 205 1.05 15.54 19.25
C TRP A 205 0.79 14.18 19.90
N GLU A 206 1.55 13.80 20.92
CA GLU A 206 1.29 12.61 21.74
C GLU A 206 -0.09 12.62 22.39
N ALA A 207 -0.50 13.79 22.89
CA ALA A 207 -1.83 13.95 23.48
C ALA A 207 -2.96 13.90 22.43
N ILE A 208 -2.71 14.36 21.20
CA ILE A 208 -3.68 14.37 20.10
C ILE A 208 -3.73 13.02 19.39
N TYR A 209 -2.58 12.36 19.24
CA TYR A 209 -2.40 11.11 18.51
C TYR A 209 -1.80 10.03 19.43
N PRO A 210 -2.55 9.57 20.46
CA PRO A 210 -2.10 8.42 21.25
C PRO A 210 -2.01 7.18 20.33
N PRO A 211 -1.20 6.18 20.70
CA PRO A 211 -1.13 4.93 19.97
C PRO A 211 -2.52 4.33 19.72
N VAL A 212 -2.76 3.90 18.50
CA VAL A 212 -4.04 3.29 18.09
C VAL A 212 -3.85 1.84 17.67
N THR A 213 -4.92 1.08 17.67
CA THR A 213 -4.91 -0.32 17.25
C THR A 213 -5.68 -0.45 15.96
N HIS A 214 -5.05 -1.10 14.95
CA HIS A 214 -5.67 -1.46 13.69
C HIS A 214 -5.54 -2.95 13.42
N PRO A 215 -6.44 -3.57 12.63
CA PRO A 215 -6.29 -4.95 12.23
C PRO A 215 -5.02 -5.11 11.35
N VAL A 216 -4.26 -6.20 11.57
CA VAL A 216 -3.13 -6.57 10.69
C VAL A 216 -3.60 -6.82 9.26
N VAL A 217 -4.80 -7.38 9.12
CA VAL A 217 -5.48 -7.59 7.83
C VAL A 217 -6.78 -6.81 7.83
N ARG A 218 -6.84 -5.75 7.03
CA ARG A 218 -8.06 -4.97 6.83
C ARG A 218 -8.88 -5.48 5.65
N VAL A 219 -10.15 -5.12 5.61
CA VAL A 219 -11.03 -5.27 4.46
C VAL A 219 -11.11 -3.93 3.73
N HIS A 220 -10.86 -3.92 2.44
CA HIS A 220 -11.00 -2.72 1.62
C HIS A 220 -12.49 -2.34 1.49
N PRO A 221 -12.89 -1.11 1.85
CA PRO A 221 -14.32 -0.77 2.00
C PRO A 221 -15.13 -0.82 0.70
N VAL A 222 -14.50 -0.66 -0.46
CA VAL A 222 -15.18 -0.68 -1.76
C VAL A 222 -15.08 -2.04 -2.43
N THR A 223 -13.88 -2.65 -2.46
CA THR A 223 -13.64 -3.89 -3.21
C THR A 223 -13.84 -5.17 -2.39
N GLY A 224 -13.94 -5.07 -1.06
CA GLY A 224 -13.98 -6.22 -0.15
C GLY A 224 -12.71 -7.05 -0.11
N ARG A 225 -11.65 -6.66 -0.82
CA ARG A 225 -10.37 -7.38 -0.82
C ARG A 225 -9.68 -7.27 0.54
N LYS A 226 -8.99 -8.33 0.92
CA LYS A 226 -8.12 -8.32 2.09
C LYS A 226 -6.81 -7.61 1.76
N VAL A 227 -6.32 -6.84 2.71
CA VAL A 227 -5.15 -5.98 2.59
C VAL A 227 -4.25 -6.17 3.79
N LEU A 228 -2.97 -6.37 3.59
CA LEU A 228 -1.98 -6.36 4.66
C LEU A 228 -1.77 -4.90 5.12
N PHE A 229 -2.17 -4.61 6.38
CA PHE A 229 -2.24 -3.23 6.90
C PHE A 229 -1.26 -2.98 8.04
N VAL A 230 0.01 -3.28 7.79
CA VAL A 230 1.15 -2.97 8.68
C VAL A 230 2.27 -2.35 7.85
N ASN A 231 3.00 -1.39 8.40
CA ASN A 231 4.11 -0.74 7.71
C ASN A 231 5.24 -0.39 8.69
N PRO A 232 6.50 -0.36 8.24
CA PRO A 232 7.64 -0.13 9.12
C PRO A 232 7.70 1.30 9.70
N GLN A 233 6.98 2.26 9.10
CA GLN A 233 7.03 3.65 9.56
C GLN A 233 6.16 3.91 10.79
N PHE A 234 5.00 3.26 10.91
CA PHE A 234 4.03 3.57 11.96
C PHE A 234 3.63 2.37 12.82
N THR A 235 3.82 1.13 12.35
CA THR A 235 3.46 -0.05 13.14
C THR A 235 4.59 -0.38 14.11
N VAL A 236 4.29 -0.39 15.40
CA VAL A 236 5.29 -0.53 16.46
C VAL A 236 5.20 -1.88 17.21
N GLY A 237 4.13 -2.63 17.01
CA GLY A 237 3.95 -3.92 17.67
C GLY A 237 2.66 -4.64 17.31
N ILE A 238 2.58 -5.92 17.65
CA ILE A 238 1.35 -6.72 17.59
C ILE A 238 0.76 -6.78 19.00
N LYS A 239 -0.51 -6.41 19.14
CA LYS A 239 -1.20 -6.38 20.42
C LYS A 239 -1.25 -7.78 21.06
N ASN A 240 -0.97 -7.84 22.35
CA ASN A 240 -0.99 -9.08 23.14
C ASN A 240 0.00 -10.18 22.66
N MET A 241 1.09 -9.79 22.02
CA MET A 241 2.17 -10.69 21.58
C MET A 241 3.47 -10.31 22.29
N ASP A 242 4.32 -11.31 22.61
CA ASP A 242 5.68 -11.06 23.14
C ASP A 242 6.46 -10.16 22.16
N GLU A 243 7.29 -9.27 22.69
CA GLU A 243 8.02 -8.28 21.88
C GLU A 243 8.88 -8.92 20.80
N ARG A 244 9.56 -10.02 21.10
CA ARG A 244 10.45 -10.72 20.15
C ARG A 244 9.64 -11.42 19.07
N GLU A 245 8.49 -12.03 19.43
CA GLU A 245 7.57 -12.65 18.47
C GLU A 245 6.94 -11.61 17.56
N SER A 246 6.48 -10.50 18.13
CA SER A 246 5.91 -9.36 17.42
C SER A 246 6.90 -8.78 16.41
N LYS A 247 8.13 -8.52 16.83
CA LYS A 247 9.19 -8.01 15.97
C LYS A 247 9.50 -8.96 14.81
N ALA A 248 9.64 -10.25 15.09
CA ALA A 248 9.92 -11.26 14.06
C ALA A 248 8.79 -11.38 13.04
N LEU A 249 7.54 -11.36 13.51
CA LEU A 249 6.37 -11.40 12.62
C LEU A 249 6.28 -10.14 11.77
N LEU A 250 6.40 -8.97 12.36
CA LEU A 250 6.34 -7.69 11.65
C LEU A 250 7.43 -7.58 10.59
N GLU A 251 8.66 -8.04 10.87
CA GLU A 251 9.74 -8.03 9.88
C GLU A 251 9.37 -8.85 8.63
N ILE A 252 8.80 -10.05 8.80
CA ILE A 252 8.32 -10.87 7.68
C ILE A 252 7.23 -10.13 6.87
N LEU A 253 6.31 -9.44 7.57
CA LEU A 253 5.21 -8.74 6.94
C LEU A 253 5.65 -7.45 6.25
N TYR A 254 6.61 -6.71 6.80
CA TYR A 254 7.16 -5.49 6.18
C TYR A 254 7.87 -5.79 4.86
N GLN A 255 8.59 -6.91 4.78
CA GLN A 255 9.28 -7.33 3.56
C GLN A 255 8.32 -7.59 2.39
N GLN A 256 7.03 -7.79 2.63
CA GLN A 256 6.05 -8.00 1.55
C GLN A 256 5.92 -6.77 0.64
N ALA A 257 6.06 -5.55 1.15
CA ALA A 257 6.03 -4.33 0.34
C ALA A 257 7.26 -4.22 -0.58
N ALA A 258 8.37 -4.87 -0.22
CA ALA A 258 9.63 -4.84 -0.97
C ALA A 258 9.69 -5.88 -2.11
N ILE A 259 8.69 -6.74 -2.27
CA ILE A 259 8.65 -7.76 -3.34
C ILE A 259 8.36 -7.06 -4.68
N PRO A 260 9.26 -7.16 -5.68
CA PRO A 260 9.16 -6.41 -6.94
C PRO A 260 7.86 -6.65 -7.71
N GLU A 261 7.30 -7.87 -7.66
CA GLU A 261 6.08 -8.25 -8.36
C GLU A 261 4.84 -7.47 -7.88
N TYR A 262 4.87 -6.95 -6.66
CA TYR A 262 3.76 -6.17 -6.07
C TYR A 262 3.94 -4.68 -6.27
N GLN A 263 5.06 -4.24 -6.86
CA GLN A 263 5.46 -2.85 -6.96
C GLN A 263 5.16 -2.22 -8.32
N PHE A 264 5.04 -0.90 -8.28
CA PHE A 264 5.06 -0.02 -9.43
C PHE A 264 5.98 1.16 -9.10
N ARG A 265 7.03 1.39 -9.91
CA ARG A 265 7.92 2.54 -9.77
C ARG A 265 7.49 3.62 -10.75
N HIS A 266 7.10 4.77 -10.22
CA HIS A 266 6.69 5.92 -11.00
C HIS A 266 7.86 6.90 -11.16
N HIS A 267 8.21 7.15 -12.42
CA HIS A 267 9.10 8.25 -12.81
C HIS A 267 8.28 9.52 -13.04
N TRP A 268 8.64 10.59 -12.31
CA TRP A 268 7.90 11.84 -12.36
C TRP A 268 8.25 12.68 -13.61
N GLU A 269 7.23 13.24 -14.22
CA GLU A 269 7.31 14.31 -15.21
C GLU A 269 6.62 15.55 -14.62
N PRO A 270 7.05 16.79 -14.96
CA PRO A 270 6.35 18.00 -14.58
C PRO A 270 4.87 17.92 -14.97
N HIS A 271 3.99 18.47 -14.12
CA HIS A 271 2.54 18.47 -14.32
C HIS A 271 1.90 17.07 -14.35
N THR A 272 2.55 16.07 -13.79
CA THR A 272 1.92 14.78 -13.50
C THR A 272 1.25 14.86 -12.13
N LEU A 273 -0.02 14.44 -12.07
CA LEU A 273 -0.77 14.25 -10.83
C LEU A 273 -0.95 12.74 -10.60
N ILE A 274 -0.71 12.31 -9.38
CA ILE A 274 -0.98 10.94 -8.93
C ILE A 274 -1.97 10.98 -7.77
N MET A 275 -2.95 10.07 -7.82
CA MET A 275 -3.86 9.78 -6.73
C MET A 275 -3.69 8.32 -6.32
N TRP A 276 -3.43 8.05 -5.04
CA TRP A 276 -3.30 6.69 -4.53
C TRP A 276 -4.27 6.41 -3.40
N ASP A 277 -4.68 5.14 -3.34
CA ASP A 277 -5.57 4.60 -2.33
C ASP A 277 -4.77 4.14 -1.10
N ASN A 278 -4.85 4.87 -0.01
CA ASN A 278 -4.20 4.53 1.25
C ASN A 278 -4.81 3.29 1.94
N HIS A 279 -5.99 2.85 1.48
CA HIS A 279 -6.57 1.61 2.00
C HIS A 279 -5.77 0.37 1.59
N SER A 280 -5.11 0.41 0.42
CA SER A 280 -4.53 -0.78 -0.21
C SER A 280 -3.10 -0.62 -0.71
N THR A 281 -2.48 0.58 -0.57
CA THR A 281 -1.09 0.81 -0.99
C THR A 281 -0.17 1.20 0.15
N GLN A 282 1.09 0.84 0.01
CA GLN A 282 2.21 1.53 0.62
C GLN A 282 3.03 2.24 -0.45
N HIS A 283 3.73 3.29 -0.07
CA HIS A 283 4.62 4.00 -0.96
C HIS A 283 5.96 4.32 -0.29
N TYR A 284 6.95 4.64 -1.15
CA TYR A 284 8.33 4.91 -0.77
C TYR A 284 8.86 6.03 -1.66
N ALA A 285 9.31 7.14 -1.09
CA ALA A 285 9.96 8.22 -1.85
C ALA A 285 11.45 7.92 -2.02
N VAL A 286 11.90 7.85 -3.27
CA VAL A 286 13.31 7.58 -3.59
C VAL A 286 14.10 8.88 -3.45
N ASN A 287 15.04 8.95 -2.50
CA ASN A 287 15.81 10.15 -2.16
C ASN A 287 17.20 10.16 -2.86
N ASP A 288 17.21 9.91 -4.17
CA ASP A 288 18.42 9.82 -5.01
C ASP A 288 18.65 11.05 -5.90
N TYR A 289 17.97 12.16 -5.63
CA TYR A 289 17.99 13.36 -6.48
C TYR A 289 18.69 14.57 -5.86
N PHE A 290 18.93 14.57 -4.55
CA PHE A 290 19.60 15.69 -3.88
C PHE A 290 21.01 15.96 -4.46
N PRO A 291 21.40 17.21 -4.73
CA PRO A 291 20.79 18.49 -4.34
C PRO A 291 19.83 19.10 -5.39
N GLN A 292 19.37 18.35 -6.38
CA GLN A 292 18.48 18.86 -7.42
C GLN A 292 17.14 19.32 -6.84
N ARG A 293 16.54 20.33 -7.49
CA ARG A 293 15.27 20.89 -7.05
C ARG A 293 14.11 19.93 -7.33
N ARG A 294 13.21 19.81 -6.33
CA ARG A 294 11.95 19.07 -6.44
C ARG A 294 10.85 19.82 -5.71
N TYR A 295 9.79 20.20 -6.43
CA TYR A 295 8.63 20.88 -5.86
C TYR A 295 7.35 20.10 -6.16
N MET A 296 6.65 19.67 -5.10
CA MET A 296 5.41 18.93 -5.16
C MET A 296 4.36 19.61 -4.29
N GLU A 297 3.08 19.48 -4.70
CA GLU A 297 1.94 19.89 -3.90
C GLU A 297 1.03 18.72 -3.61
N ARG A 298 0.56 18.60 -2.36
CA ARG A 298 -0.21 17.45 -1.88
C ARG A 298 -1.48 17.90 -1.17
N VAL A 299 -2.57 17.15 -1.40
CA VAL A 299 -3.77 17.15 -0.55
C VAL A 299 -4.07 15.72 -0.11
N THR A 300 -4.66 15.58 1.08
CA THR A 300 -5.00 14.29 1.68
C THR A 300 -6.48 14.26 2.01
N ILE A 301 -7.16 13.18 1.62
CA ILE A 301 -8.61 13.01 1.77
C ILE A 301 -8.85 12.19 3.03
N LYS A 302 -9.69 12.71 3.92
CA LYS A 302 -10.10 12.04 5.16
C LYS A 302 -10.65 10.65 4.88
N GLY A 303 -10.30 9.70 5.71
CA GLY A 303 -10.81 8.35 5.67
C GLY A 303 -11.82 8.04 6.76
N SER A 304 -11.98 6.78 7.05
CA SER A 304 -12.90 6.24 8.05
C SER A 304 -12.19 5.21 8.94
N ALA A 305 -12.91 4.72 9.94
CA ALA A 305 -12.46 3.61 10.76
C ALA A 305 -12.08 2.39 9.89
N VAL A 306 -11.14 1.60 10.38
CA VAL A 306 -10.57 0.47 9.65
C VAL A 306 -11.29 -0.82 10.04
N ASP A 307 -11.99 -1.43 9.09
CA ASP A 307 -12.61 -2.73 9.29
C ASP A 307 -11.59 -3.86 9.08
N GLY A 308 -11.59 -4.82 9.99
CA GLY A 308 -10.71 -5.98 9.99
C GLY A 308 -11.39 -7.26 9.53
N VAL A 309 -10.57 -8.29 9.30
CA VAL A 309 -11.04 -9.66 9.09
C VAL A 309 -11.26 -10.29 10.47
N GLU A 310 -12.45 -10.75 10.74
CA GLU A 310 -12.74 -11.50 11.96
C GLU A 310 -11.90 -12.79 12.01
N ARG A 311 -11.42 -13.14 13.20
CA ARG A 311 -10.74 -14.40 13.43
C ARG A 311 -11.75 -15.53 13.23
N ALA A 312 -11.45 -16.44 12.32
CA ALA A 312 -12.30 -17.61 12.15
C ALA A 312 -12.45 -18.35 13.49
N ASP A 313 -13.70 -18.62 13.90
CA ASP A 313 -13.98 -19.38 15.10
C ASP A 313 -13.16 -20.68 15.11
N PRO A 314 -12.41 -20.97 16.21
CA PRO A 314 -11.59 -22.17 16.32
C PRO A 314 -12.36 -23.48 16.05
N GLU A 315 -13.65 -23.52 16.35
CA GLU A 315 -14.49 -24.68 16.10
C GLU A 315 -14.81 -24.85 14.61
N THR A 316 -15.01 -23.74 13.88
CA THR A 316 -15.18 -23.73 12.43
C THR A 316 -13.91 -24.22 11.73
N VAL A 317 -12.74 -23.79 12.20
CA VAL A 317 -11.43 -24.24 11.70
C VAL A 317 -11.24 -25.74 11.94
N ARG A 318 -11.54 -26.22 13.15
CA ARG A 318 -11.50 -27.67 13.50
C ARG A 318 -12.45 -28.50 12.65
N LYS A 319 -13.66 -28.01 12.39
CA LYS A 319 -14.64 -28.68 11.48
C LYS A 319 -14.14 -28.77 10.05
N ALA A 320 -13.50 -27.68 9.54
CA ALA A 320 -12.92 -27.68 8.20
C ALA A 320 -11.74 -28.67 8.07
N ILE A 321 -10.85 -28.71 9.07
CA ILE A 321 -9.73 -29.68 9.14
C ILE A 321 -10.27 -31.11 9.17
N ARG A 322 -11.27 -31.42 10.00
CA ARG A 322 -11.89 -32.75 10.07
C ARG A 322 -12.53 -33.18 8.75
N ARG A 323 -13.15 -32.25 7.99
CA ARG A 323 -13.70 -32.53 6.65
C ARG A 323 -12.61 -32.83 5.62
N GLN A 324 -11.44 -32.22 5.71
CA GLN A 324 -10.31 -32.50 4.81
C GLN A 324 -9.59 -33.80 5.15
N THR A 325 -9.43 -34.13 6.44
CA THR A 325 -8.76 -35.33 6.91
C THR A 325 -9.66 -36.57 6.92
N GLY A 326 -10.99 -36.39 6.89
CA GLY A 326 -11.98 -37.45 6.91
C GLY A 326 -12.38 -38.02 5.54
N LYS A 327 -11.80 -37.55 4.43
CA LYS A 327 -12.01 -38.20 3.12
C LYS A 327 -11.20 -39.47 3.06
N PRO A 328 -11.83 -40.65 2.85
CA PRO A 328 -11.09 -41.90 2.68
C PRO A 328 -10.16 -41.78 1.47
N LYS A 329 -8.90 -42.18 1.64
CA LYS A 329 -7.97 -42.33 0.52
C LYS A 329 -8.64 -43.24 -0.51
N PRO A 330 -8.59 -42.93 -1.82
CA PRO A 330 -9.05 -43.85 -2.84
C PRO A 330 -8.30 -45.18 -2.67
N ALA A 331 -9.05 -46.28 -2.61
CA ALA A 331 -8.47 -47.61 -2.49
C ALA A 331 -7.52 -47.85 -3.67
N HIS A 332 -6.24 -48.07 -3.35
CA HIS A 332 -5.27 -48.50 -4.35
C HIS A 332 -5.83 -49.81 -4.99
N GLY A 333 -6.12 -49.74 -6.29
CA GLY A 333 -6.52 -50.92 -7.05
C GLY A 333 -5.49 -52.03 -6.88
N LYS A 334 -5.97 -53.26 -6.59
CA LYS A 334 -5.12 -54.45 -6.54
C LYS A 334 -4.38 -54.57 -7.87
N PRO A 335 -3.10 -54.93 -7.88
CA PRO A 335 -2.40 -55.23 -9.13
C PRO A 335 -3.08 -56.40 -9.87
N GLN A 336 -3.45 -56.18 -11.13
CA GLN A 336 -3.92 -57.27 -12.00
C GLN A 336 -2.78 -58.28 -12.20
N ALA A 337 -3.10 -59.55 -11.98
CA ALA A 337 -2.18 -60.63 -12.25
C ALA A 337 -1.87 -60.72 -13.75
N PRO A 338 -0.65 -61.10 -14.17
CA PRO A 338 -0.30 -61.21 -15.57
C PRO A 338 -1.10 -62.34 -16.23
N VAL A 339 -1.75 -62.00 -17.33
CA VAL A 339 -2.41 -62.97 -18.19
C VAL A 339 -1.33 -63.86 -18.83
N GLY A 340 -1.38 -65.17 -18.51
CA GLY A 340 -0.44 -66.16 -18.98
C GLY A 340 -0.48 -66.33 -20.50
N ALA A 341 0.73 -66.36 -21.09
CA ALA A 341 0.93 -66.88 -22.46
C ALA A 341 0.54 -68.34 -22.55
N ARG A 342 -0.35 -68.71 -23.51
CA ARG A 342 -0.50 -70.05 -24.01
C ARG A 342 0.18 -70.13 -25.35
N THR A 343 1.10 -71.08 -25.43
CA THR A 343 1.73 -71.79 -26.55
C THR A 343 1.39 -71.32 -27.94
#